data_cd6849f9cf45eb3549e3f6de5ce4ab68
#
_entry.id   cd6849f9cf45eb3549e3f6de5ce4ab68
#
_cell.length_a   1.000
_cell.length_b   1.000
_cell.length_c   1.000
_cell.angle_alpha   90.00
_cell.angle_beta   90.00
_cell.angle_gamma   90.00
#
_symmetry.space_group_name_H-M   'P 1'
#
loop_
_entity.id
_entity.type
_entity.pdbx_description
1 polymer ?
#
loop_
_entity_poly.entity_id
_entity_poly.type
_entity_poly.pdbx_seq_one_letter_code
_entity_poly.pdbx_strand_id
1 'polypeptide(L)'
;MFEFHQVRTGRSRGHISRHLTEGYIDLALLVYDNENDEQAKLVGEGPATHHFGVEVDNRQGFIEKIEANGGVLLSKPDSSTVKFRSPDGTIAEIVDVGRYQKMREGRS
;
A
#
# COMPACT_ATOMS: atom_id res chain seq x y z
N MET A 1 18.27 -8.51 10.76
CA MET A 1 18.19 -9.45 9.64
C MET A 1 18.26 -8.72 8.30
N PHE A 2 17.36 -7.81 8.00
CA PHE A 2 17.39 -7.08 6.72
C PHE A 2 17.91 -5.64 6.87
N GLU A 3 18.37 -5.30 8.03
CA GLU A 3 18.91 -3.96 8.35
C GLU A 3 17.96 -2.82 8.02
N PHE A 4 16.67 -3.02 8.26
CA PHE A 4 15.69 -1.95 8.13
C PHE A 4 15.87 -0.93 9.24
N HIS A 5 15.69 0.34 8.88
CA HIS A 5 15.66 1.41 9.87
C HIS A 5 14.42 2.28 9.64
N GLN A 6 13.91 2.87 10.70
CA GLN A 6 12.71 3.70 10.62
C GLN A 6 13.04 5.07 10.03
N VAL A 7 12.27 5.48 9.03
CA VAL A 7 12.46 6.76 8.34
C VAL A 7 11.27 7.71 8.54
N ARG A 8 10.10 7.18 8.91
CA ARG A 8 8.90 8.01 9.01
C ARG A 8 7.89 7.36 9.94
N THR A 9 7.17 8.21 10.71
CA THR A 9 5.99 7.81 11.46
C THR A 9 4.87 8.77 11.09
N GLY A 10 3.67 8.26 10.89
CA GLY A 10 2.52 9.07 10.55
C GLY A 10 1.27 8.54 11.19
N ARG A 11 0.28 9.42 11.34
CA ARG A 11 -1.06 9.02 11.74
C ARG A 11 -2.03 9.44 10.64
N SER A 12 -2.74 8.47 10.16
CA SER A 12 -3.80 8.67 9.18
C SER A 12 -5.12 8.29 9.85
N ARG A 13 -6.23 8.47 9.15
CA ARG A 13 -7.53 8.13 9.69
C ARG A 13 -7.56 6.66 10.10
N GLY A 14 -7.72 6.41 11.40
CA GLY A 14 -7.92 5.08 11.94
C GLY A 14 -6.65 4.26 12.18
N HIS A 15 -5.46 4.77 11.91
CA HIS A 15 -4.25 3.99 12.15
C HIS A 15 -2.99 4.85 12.32
N ILE A 16 -1.97 4.23 12.92
CA ILE A 16 -0.61 4.75 12.97
C ILE A 16 0.23 3.92 12.01
N SER A 17 1.06 4.57 11.21
CA SER A 17 2.00 3.88 10.33
C SER A 17 3.43 4.21 10.71
N ARG A 18 4.30 3.22 10.62
CA ARG A 18 5.74 3.39 10.75
C ARG A 18 6.39 2.83 9.50
N HIS A 19 7.17 3.66 8.84
CA HIS A 19 7.84 3.28 7.60
C HIS A 19 9.30 2.97 7.88
N LEU A 20 9.76 1.82 7.42
CA LEU A 20 11.11 1.35 7.56
C LEU A 20 11.68 1.02 6.19
N THR A 21 12.98 1.15 6.03
CA THR A 21 13.61 0.81 4.76
C THR A 21 15.02 0.27 4.97
N GLU A 22 15.46 -0.57 4.05
CA GLU A 22 16.87 -0.98 3.91
C GLU A 22 17.53 -0.26 2.73
N GLY A 23 16.77 0.63 2.02
CA GLY A 23 17.26 1.40 0.90
C GLY A 23 16.44 1.30 -0.37
N TYR A 24 15.73 0.19 -0.55
CA TYR A 24 14.94 -0.07 -1.78
C TYR A 24 13.46 -0.29 -1.50
N ILE A 25 13.13 -0.92 -0.38
CA ILE A 25 11.75 -1.26 -0.04
C ILE A 25 11.24 -0.29 1.00
N ASP A 26 9.98 0.11 0.87
CA ASP A 26 9.26 0.82 1.93
C ASP A 26 8.37 -0.20 2.63
N LEU A 27 8.75 -0.57 3.85
CA LEU A 27 7.96 -1.47 4.68
C LEU A 27 7.13 -0.62 5.64
N ALA A 28 5.83 -0.68 5.49
CA ALA A 28 4.91 0.06 6.36
C ALA A 28 4.29 -0.89 7.39
N LEU A 29 4.50 -0.59 8.66
CA LEU A 29 3.86 -1.30 9.77
C LEU A 29 2.66 -0.46 10.21
N LEU A 30 1.47 -1.02 10.15
CA LEU A 30 0.23 -0.33 10.46
C LEU A 30 -0.39 -0.89 11.74
N VAL A 31 -0.78 0.02 12.64
CA VAL A 31 -1.54 -0.33 13.83
C VAL A 31 -2.87 0.42 13.78
N TYR A 32 -3.95 -0.32 13.63
CA TYR A 32 -5.29 0.28 13.57
C TYR A 32 -5.82 0.56 14.96
N ASP A 33 -6.50 1.70 15.10
CA ASP A 33 -7.10 2.12 16.38
C ASP A 33 -8.28 1.21 16.76
N ASN A 34 -8.91 0.61 15.75
CA ASN A 34 -10.13 -0.16 15.94
C ASN A 34 -10.14 -1.31 14.93
N GLU A 35 -10.34 -2.53 15.39
CA GLU A 35 -10.41 -3.70 14.53
C GLU A 35 -11.62 -3.69 13.59
N ASN A 36 -12.57 -2.79 13.81
CA ASN A 36 -13.71 -2.58 12.92
C ASN A 36 -13.44 -1.57 11.81
N ASP A 37 -12.22 -1.01 11.74
CA ASP A 37 -11.84 -0.12 10.66
C ASP A 37 -11.94 -0.84 9.32
N GLU A 38 -12.49 -0.16 8.30
CA GLU A 38 -12.71 -0.76 6.99
C GLU A 38 -11.42 -1.27 6.33
N GLN A 39 -10.32 -0.54 6.52
CA GLN A 39 -9.03 -0.96 5.96
C GLN A 39 -8.52 -2.21 6.68
N ALA A 40 -8.68 -2.27 7.99
CA ALA A 40 -8.27 -3.43 8.77
C ALA A 40 -9.05 -4.67 8.36
N LYS A 41 -10.35 -4.53 8.10
CA LYS A 41 -11.22 -5.65 7.71
C LYS A 41 -10.87 -6.28 6.38
N LEU A 42 -10.16 -5.56 5.51
CA LEU A 42 -9.81 -6.09 4.18
C LEU A 42 -8.99 -7.37 4.25
N VAL A 43 -8.22 -7.57 5.32
CA VAL A 43 -7.32 -8.71 5.44
C VAL A 43 -7.69 -9.66 6.59
N GLY A 44 -8.81 -9.41 7.28
CA GLY A 44 -9.27 -10.26 8.36
C GLY A 44 -8.67 -9.90 9.71
N GLU A 45 -8.81 -10.80 10.67
CA GLU A 45 -8.36 -10.60 12.04
C GLU A 45 -6.89 -10.94 12.22
N GLY A 46 -6.25 -10.27 13.19
CA GLY A 46 -4.88 -10.55 13.60
C GLY A 46 -3.83 -9.94 12.68
N PRO A 47 -2.55 -10.15 13.03
CA PRO A 47 -1.45 -9.66 12.21
C PRO A 47 -1.43 -10.34 10.83
N ALA A 48 -1.32 -9.54 9.77
CA ALA A 48 -1.31 -10.06 8.42
C ALA A 48 -0.63 -9.07 7.48
N THR A 49 -0.17 -9.57 6.33
CA THR A 49 0.26 -8.70 5.25
C THR A 49 -0.99 -8.06 4.64
N HIS A 50 -1.08 -6.74 4.72
CA HIS A 50 -2.25 -6.04 4.23
C HIS A 50 -2.23 -5.99 2.69
N HIS A 51 -1.16 -5.49 2.13
CA HIS A 51 -0.99 -5.40 0.69
C HIS A 51 0.46 -5.10 0.35
N PHE A 52 0.80 -5.26 -0.92
CA PHE A 52 2.07 -4.80 -1.47
C PHE A 52 1.80 -3.80 -2.58
N GLY A 53 2.82 -3.06 -2.99
CA GLY A 53 2.65 -2.05 -4.00
C GLY A 53 3.80 -2.01 -4.98
N VAL A 54 3.53 -1.51 -6.17
CA VAL A 54 4.53 -1.32 -7.22
C VAL A 54 4.38 0.05 -7.86
N GLU A 55 5.50 0.60 -8.30
CA GLU A 55 5.51 1.84 -9.05
C GLU A 55 5.28 1.55 -10.53
N VAL A 56 4.47 2.38 -11.17
CA VAL A 56 4.17 2.25 -12.59
C VAL A 56 4.34 3.59 -13.28
N ASP A 57 4.75 3.56 -14.54
CA ASP A 57 4.93 4.76 -15.35
C ASP A 57 3.69 5.13 -16.17
N ASN A 58 2.76 4.19 -16.33
CA ASN A 58 1.52 4.40 -17.06
C ASN A 58 0.34 3.86 -16.26
N ARG A 59 -0.13 4.67 -15.34
CA ARG A 59 -1.22 4.28 -14.42
C ARG A 59 -2.45 3.81 -15.17
N GLN A 60 -2.93 4.58 -16.13
CA GLN A 60 -4.16 4.25 -16.84
C GLN A 60 -4.05 2.91 -17.60
N GLY A 61 -2.91 2.67 -18.24
CA GLY A 61 -2.66 1.42 -18.93
C GLY A 61 -2.65 0.23 -17.97
N PHE A 62 -2.09 0.40 -16.78
CA PHE A 62 -2.10 -0.65 -15.76
C PHE A 62 -3.49 -0.91 -15.20
N ILE A 63 -4.28 0.13 -14.98
CA ILE A 63 -5.66 -0.02 -14.53
C ILE A 63 -6.45 -0.86 -15.54
N GLU A 64 -6.28 -0.58 -16.81
CA GLU A 64 -6.95 -1.36 -17.87
C GLU A 64 -6.53 -2.83 -17.85
N LYS A 65 -5.23 -3.09 -17.65
CA LYS A 65 -4.72 -4.46 -17.52
C LYS A 65 -5.28 -5.19 -16.30
N ILE A 66 -5.34 -4.48 -15.16
CA ILE A 66 -5.91 -5.03 -13.93
C ILE A 66 -7.34 -5.48 -14.17
N GLU A 67 -8.15 -4.61 -14.72
CA GLU A 67 -9.56 -4.92 -14.99
C GLU A 67 -9.73 -6.02 -16.05
N ALA A 68 -8.90 -5.99 -17.09
CA ALA A 68 -8.94 -7.03 -18.12
C ALA A 68 -8.58 -8.42 -17.59
N ASN A 69 -7.79 -8.48 -16.51
CA ASN A 69 -7.38 -9.74 -15.90
C ASN A 69 -8.22 -10.12 -14.68
N GLY A 70 -9.35 -9.46 -14.49
CA GLY A 70 -10.30 -9.82 -13.44
C GLY A 70 -10.08 -9.15 -12.10
N GLY A 71 -9.17 -8.17 -12.03
CA GLY A 71 -8.96 -7.39 -10.82
C GLY A 71 -10.09 -6.39 -10.59
N VAL A 72 -10.32 -6.04 -9.34
CA VAL A 72 -11.36 -5.09 -8.94
C VAL A 72 -10.71 -3.93 -8.21
N LEU A 73 -10.95 -2.71 -8.67
CA LEU A 73 -10.42 -1.52 -8.01
C LEU A 73 -11.10 -1.31 -6.67
N LEU A 74 -10.30 -1.01 -5.66
CA LEU A 74 -10.74 -0.70 -4.29
C LEU A 74 -10.64 0.80 -3.99
N SER A 75 -10.03 1.55 -4.89
CA SER A 75 -9.91 3.01 -4.79
C SER A 75 -10.31 3.66 -6.10
N LYS A 76 -10.46 4.98 -6.07
CA LYS A 76 -10.74 5.73 -7.30
C LYS A 76 -9.51 5.72 -8.21
N PRO A 77 -9.70 5.64 -9.55
CA PRO A 77 -8.56 5.61 -10.49
C PRO A 77 -7.62 6.81 -10.41
N ASP A 78 -8.10 7.96 -9.95
CA ASP A 78 -7.32 9.19 -9.82
C ASP A 78 -6.68 9.36 -8.44
N SER A 79 -6.83 8.38 -7.54
CA SER A 79 -6.21 8.43 -6.23
C SER A 79 -4.69 8.41 -6.34
N SER A 80 -3.99 9.01 -5.39
CA SER A 80 -2.53 8.97 -5.36
C SER A 80 -1.99 7.55 -5.26
N THR A 81 -2.78 6.68 -4.65
CA THR A 81 -2.50 5.25 -4.53
C THR A 81 -3.74 4.51 -5.00
N VAL A 82 -3.62 3.68 -6.01
CA VAL A 82 -4.75 2.91 -6.54
C VAL A 82 -4.64 1.48 -6.03
N LYS A 83 -5.53 1.11 -5.12
CA LYS A 83 -5.59 -0.26 -4.59
C LYS A 83 -6.55 -1.10 -5.40
N PHE A 84 -6.21 -2.36 -5.53
CA PHE A 84 -7.06 -3.33 -6.22
C PHE A 84 -6.96 -4.70 -5.57
N ARG A 85 -7.97 -5.52 -5.82
CA ARG A 85 -7.99 -6.92 -5.38
C ARG A 85 -7.86 -7.80 -6.62
N SER A 86 -6.92 -8.71 -6.59
CA SER A 86 -6.76 -9.70 -7.66
C SER A 86 -7.83 -10.79 -7.55
N PRO A 87 -8.02 -11.59 -8.61
CA PRO A 87 -9.02 -12.68 -8.55
C PRO A 87 -8.80 -13.66 -7.42
N ASP A 88 -7.57 -13.85 -6.95
CA ASP A 88 -7.27 -14.76 -5.84
C ASP A 88 -7.44 -14.11 -4.46
N GLY A 89 -7.84 -12.84 -4.41
CA GLY A 89 -8.09 -12.13 -3.17
C GLY A 89 -6.94 -11.30 -2.63
N THR A 90 -5.76 -11.36 -3.25
CA THR A 90 -4.61 -10.57 -2.83
C THR A 90 -4.86 -9.08 -3.09
N ILE A 91 -4.54 -8.24 -2.11
CA ILE A 91 -4.62 -6.79 -2.26
C ILE A 91 -3.25 -6.25 -2.66
N ALA A 92 -3.25 -5.37 -3.64
CA ALA A 92 -2.04 -4.69 -4.08
C ALA A 92 -2.38 -3.24 -4.41
N GLU A 93 -1.34 -2.43 -4.60
CA GLU A 93 -1.53 -1.04 -5.01
C GLU A 93 -0.54 -0.65 -6.08
N ILE A 94 -0.92 0.29 -6.92
CA ILE A 94 -0.02 0.92 -7.88
C ILE A 94 0.10 2.40 -7.53
N VAL A 95 1.31 2.92 -7.70
CA VAL A 95 1.62 4.33 -7.48
C VAL A 95 2.52 4.82 -8.60
N ASP A 96 2.61 6.12 -8.75
CA ASP A 96 3.48 6.70 -9.76
C ASP A 96 4.96 6.53 -9.40
N VAL A 97 5.81 6.47 -10.41
CA VAL A 97 7.26 6.38 -10.23
C VAL A 97 7.75 7.50 -9.32
N GLY A 98 8.62 7.15 -8.37
CA GLY A 98 9.18 8.07 -7.40
C GLY A 98 8.45 8.15 -6.07
N ARG A 99 7.25 7.59 -5.98
CA ARG A 99 6.44 7.65 -4.76
C ARG A 99 7.14 6.97 -3.58
N TYR A 100 7.67 5.78 -3.79
CA TYR A 100 8.32 5.03 -2.71
C TYR A 100 9.68 5.61 -2.34
N GLN A 101 10.35 6.25 -3.28
CA GLN A 101 11.59 6.95 -2.97
C GLN A 101 11.34 8.04 -1.93
N LYS A 102 10.26 8.81 -2.07
CA LYS A 102 9.89 9.83 -1.08
C LYS A 102 9.65 9.20 0.29
N MET A 103 9.00 8.05 0.33
CA MET A 103 8.74 7.33 1.58
C MET A 103 10.04 6.86 2.23
N ARG A 104 10.95 6.27 1.44
CA ARG A 104 12.23 5.78 1.95
C ARG A 104 13.12 6.88 2.50
N GLU A 105 12.99 8.10 1.94
CA GLU A 105 13.74 9.27 2.40
C GLU A 105 13.07 9.97 3.59
N GLY A 106 11.92 9.47 4.04
CA GLY A 106 11.17 10.06 5.14
C GLY A 106 10.40 11.31 4.76
N ARG A 107 10.25 11.60 3.48
CA ARG A 107 9.48 12.76 2.98
C ARG A 107 8.03 12.40 2.77
N SER A 108 7.15 13.40 2.90
CA SER A 108 5.71 13.19 2.72
C SER A 108 5.30 13.25 1.25
#